data_91f832ef4d0c94cff90fb67255db409b
#
_entry.id   91f832ef4d0c94cff90fb67255db409b
#
_cell.length_a   1.000
_cell.length_b   1.000
_cell.length_c   1.000
_cell.angle_alpha   90.00
_cell.angle_beta   90.00
_cell.angle_gamma   90.00
#
_symmetry.space_group_name_H-M   'P 1'
#
loop_
_entity.id
_entity.type
_entity.pdbx_description
1 polymer ?
#
loop_
_entity_poly.entity_id
_entity_poly.type
_entity_poly.pdbx_seq_one_letter_code
_entity_poly.pdbx_strand_id
1 'polypeptide(L)'
;MIKIAHISDTHIRNLKYHYEYKMAFKDLYKKLRKMSPDIIVHTGDLAHTKTQLSPEFFQMCSSFLHNLGEIAPTYIILGNHDGNLKNNTRQDAITPIIEALQHPNLHLLKNSGEIEPIAGLTLNVLSVFDREQWKKPSDDSKINIALYHGSIHGCQTSQGWIMDEGEDSVDIFKDFDYGLLGDIHNPQAMDREGRVRYAGSTIQQNFGESINKGFLMWNITDKDIFNVQHVTVLNPRPFITINLNNDGTFPNANIPKGCRLRIRAHSNISPIRLKMACDLANAKWSPTSVSFMNDGTNNASSTSLIGKAIRSENLRDLVIQEKYIRAYCKDLNLKDGVMDKILELNKNYNKQIEESEEVSRNVIWKIKEIEWDNLFNYGEKNKINFEKLSGLVGIFGKNYSGKSSIIDSVLYSIFNTTSKGERKNV
;
A
#
# COMPACT_ATOMS: atom_id res chain seq x y z
N MET A 1 22.97 29.79 4.72
CA MET A 1 21.69 29.11 4.41
C MET A 1 22.02 27.72 3.89
N ILE A 2 21.51 26.71 4.57
CA ILE A 2 21.73 25.29 4.26
C ILE A 2 20.48 24.75 3.56
N LYS A 3 20.66 23.99 2.48
CA LYS A 3 19.58 23.38 1.69
C LYS A 3 19.57 21.88 1.91
N ILE A 4 18.47 21.34 2.44
CA ILE A 4 18.31 19.92 2.69
C ILE A 4 17.13 19.39 1.87
N ALA A 5 17.38 18.38 1.02
CA ALA A 5 16.32 17.63 0.38
C ALA A 5 15.92 16.44 1.27
N HIS A 6 14.70 16.47 1.80
CA HIS A 6 14.16 15.45 2.68
C HIS A 6 13.23 14.52 1.89
N ILE A 7 13.68 13.31 1.64
CA ILE A 7 12.99 12.24 0.92
C ILE A 7 12.61 11.15 1.92
N SER A 8 11.49 10.48 1.73
CA SER A 8 11.05 9.37 2.59
C SER A 8 10.19 8.37 1.84
N ASP A 9 9.98 7.21 2.43
CA ASP A 9 8.94 6.24 2.07
C ASP A 9 8.88 5.95 0.56
N THR A 10 10.03 5.60 0.00
CA THR A 10 10.14 5.31 -1.44
C THR A 10 9.48 3.98 -1.79
N HIS A 11 9.52 2.99 -0.88
CA HIS A 11 8.87 1.70 -1.00
C HIS A 11 9.08 1.02 -2.35
N ILE A 12 10.33 0.88 -2.79
CA ILE A 12 10.66 0.19 -4.03
C ILE A 12 10.16 -1.25 -3.95
N ARG A 13 9.26 -1.62 -4.88
CA ARG A 13 8.64 -2.94 -4.94
C ARG A 13 9.49 -3.91 -5.77
N ASN A 14 9.37 -5.19 -5.49
CA ASN A 14 10.15 -6.23 -6.17
C ASN A 14 9.93 -6.25 -7.70
N LEU A 15 8.67 -6.40 -8.15
CA LEU A 15 8.35 -6.60 -9.56
C LEU A 15 7.24 -5.68 -10.07
N LYS A 16 6.71 -4.78 -9.21
CA LYS A 16 5.58 -3.92 -9.57
C LYS A 16 6.01 -2.46 -9.72
N TYR A 17 5.41 -1.78 -10.68
CA TYR A 17 5.51 -0.32 -10.87
C TYR A 17 6.91 0.17 -11.24
N HIS A 18 7.80 -0.69 -11.77
CA HIS A 18 9.17 -0.33 -12.09
C HIS A 18 9.28 0.74 -13.20
N TYR A 19 8.33 0.76 -14.14
CA TYR A 19 8.24 1.84 -15.12
C TYR A 19 7.98 3.19 -14.43
N GLU A 20 7.03 3.20 -13.52
CA GLU A 20 6.64 4.40 -12.76
C GLU A 20 7.78 4.91 -11.88
N TYR A 21 8.49 4.01 -11.18
CA TYR A 21 9.68 4.37 -10.41
C TYR A 21 10.74 5.00 -11.29
N LYS A 22 11.08 4.41 -12.43
CA LYS A 22 12.09 4.95 -13.36
C LYS A 22 11.74 6.36 -13.83
N MET A 23 10.48 6.61 -14.16
CA MET A 23 10.02 7.92 -14.62
C MET A 23 10.00 8.94 -13.47
N ALA A 24 9.50 8.56 -12.30
CA ALA A 24 9.46 9.40 -11.12
C ALA A 24 10.88 9.77 -10.64
N PHE A 25 11.79 8.80 -10.56
CA PHE A 25 13.16 9.03 -10.15
C PHE A 25 13.92 9.93 -11.13
N LYS A 26 13.70 9.78 -12.44
CA LYS A 26 14.28 10.68 -13.43
C LYS A 26 13.85 12.14 -13.22
N ASP A 27 12.58 12.36 -12.90
CA ASP A 27 12.06 13.71 -12.59
C ASP A 27 12.58 14.22 -11.25
N LEU A 28 12.64 13.35 -10.22
CA LEU A 28 13.23 13.64 -8.91
C LEU A 28 14.68 14.14 -9.07
N TYR A 29 15.54 13.38 -9.75
CA TYR A 29 16.93 13.76 -9.95
C TYR A 29 17.08 15.08 -10.71
N LYS A 30 16.24 15.32 -11.73
CA LYS A 30 16.22 16.59 -12.46
C LYS A 30 15.91 17.77 -11.51
N LYS A 31 14.94 17.59 -10.62
CA LYS A 31 14.53 18.62 -9.66
C LYS A 31 15.59 18.85 -8.60
N LEU A 32 16.16 17.79 -8.04
CA LEU A 32 17.26 17.87 -7.08
C LEU A 32 18.45 18.61 -7.65
N ARG A 33 18.91 18.24 -8.87
CA ARG A 33 20.03 18.96 -9.52
C ARG A 33 19.72 20.44 -9.75
N LYS A 34 18.47 20.77 -10.12
CA LYS A 34 18.05 22.19 -10.29
C LYS A 34 18.06 22.97 -9.00
N MET A 35 17.68 22.33 -7.87
CA MET A 35 17.57 22.98 -6.56
C MET A 35 18.90 23.01 -5.83
N SER A 36 19.84 22.12 -6.22
CA SER A 36 21.20 22.04 -5.65
C SER A 36 21.19 21.96 -4.13
N PRO A 37 20.68 20.86 -3.51
CA PRO A 37 20.73 20.68 -2.08
C PRO A 37 22.20 20.52 -1.65
N ASP A 38 22.53 21.00 -0.45
CA ASP A 38 23.83 20.76 0.17
C ASP A 38 23.96 19.33 0.67
N ILE A 39 22.83 18.77 1.18
CA ILE A 39 22.70 17.36 1.57
C ILE A 39 21.31 16.83 1.19
N ILE A 40 21.25 15.51 1.04
CA ILE A 40 20.00 14.75 0.90
C ILE A 40 19.84 13.89 2.15
N VAL A 41 18.64 13.88 2.74
CA VAL A 41 18.28 13.00 3.86
C VAL A 41 17.15 12.10 3.40
N HIS A 42 17.30 10.78 3.58
CA HIS A 42 16.25 9.80 3.37
C HIS A 42 15.84 9.18 4.70
N THR A 43 14.61 9.46 5.12
CA THR A 43 14.11 9.05 6.45
C THR A 43 13.42 7.69 6.46
N GLY A 44 14.00 6.70 5.75
CA GLY A 44 13.63 5.29 5.84
C GLY A 44 12.58 4.81 4.83
N ASP A 45 12.32 3.51 4.89
CA ASP A 45 11.39 2.79 4.01
C ASP A 45 11.73 2.89 2.51
N LEU A 46 13.00 2.56 2.21
CA LEU A 46 13.46 2.38 0.82
C LEU A 46 12.86 1.12 0.21
N ALA A 47 12.87 0.01 0.94
CA ALA A 47 12.28 -1.25 0.50
C ALA A 47 10.79 -1.31 0.86
N HIS A 48 9.97 -1.90 -0.05
CA HIS A 48 8.57 -2.19 0.29
C HIS A 48 8.43 -3.42 1.18
N THR A 49 9.35 -4.37 1.08
CA THR A 49 9.40 -5.59 1.89
C THR A 49 10.84 -5.94 2.22
N LYS A 50 11.10 -6.37 3.45
CA LYS A 50 12.44 -6.71 3.95
C LYS A 50 12.88 -8.15 3.72
N THR A 51 11.97 -9.06 3.35
CA THR A 51 12.26 -10.50 3.32
C THR A 51 12.18 -11.14 1.94
N GLN A 52 11.54 -10.49 1.00
CA GLN A 52 11.42 -10.96 -0.39
C GLN A 52 11.96 -9.88 -1.30
N LEU A 53 13.23 -9.98 -1.65
CA LEU A 53 13.92 -9.00 -2.48
C LEU A 53 14.29 -9.65 -3.83
N SER A 54 13.84 -9.06 -4.93
CA SER A 54 14.14 -9.54 -6.28
C SER A 54 15.41 -8.89 -6.84
N PRO A 55 16.06 -9.49 -7.84
CA PRO A 55 17.18 -8.87 -8.53
C PRO A 55 16.86 -7.47 -9.09
N GLU A 56 15.62 -7.29 -9.58
CA GLU A 56 15.15 -6.01 -10.09
C GLU A 56 15.01 -4.95 -9.00
N PHE A 57 14.63 -5.34 -7.76
CA PHE A 57 14.66 -4.46 -6.61
C PHE A 57 16.09 -3.98 -6.34
N PHE A 58 17.05 -4.90 -6.26
CA PHE A 58 18.46 -4.56 -6.02
C PHE A 58 18.98 -3.60 -7.09
N GLN A 59 18.73 -3.88 -8.37
CA GLN A 59 19.14 -3.01 -9.47
C GLN A 59 18.54 -1.61 -9.35
N MET A 60 17.25 -1.52 -9.05
CA MET A 60 16.55 -0.25 -8.95
C MET A 60 16.98 0.55 -7.72
N CYS A 61 17.10 -0.09 -6.55
CA CYS A 61 17.53 0.53 -5.32
C CYS A 61 18.98 1.00 -5.43
N SER A 62 19.88 0.17 -5.96
CA SER A 62 21.28 0.55 -6.20
C SER A 62 21.39 1.75 -7.15
N SER A 63 20.64 1.74 -8.26
CA SER A 63 20.60 2.87 -9.18
C SER A 63 20.03 4.13 -8.55
N PHE A 64 18.99 4.00 -7.71
CA PHE A 64 18.39 5.12 -7.00
C PHE A 64 19.39 5.77 -6.05
N LEU A 65 20.02 4.99 -5.18
CA LEU A 65 21.00 5.45 -4.21
C LEU A 65 22.23 6.06 -4.87
N HIS A 66 22.78 5.39 -5.88
CA HIS A 66 23.93 5.90 -6.65
C HIS A 66 23.64 7.29 -7.23
N ASN A 67 22.48 7.47 -7.88
CA ASN A 67 22.11 8.77 -8.45
C ASN A 67 21.87 9.86 -7.39
N LEU A 68 21.41 9.53 -6.20
CA LEU A 68 21.34 10.50 -5.10
C LEU A 68 22.74 10.93 -4.65
N GLY A 69 23.65 9.98 -4.45
CA GLY A 69 25.05 10.25 -4.09
C GLY A 69 25.80 11.09 -5.13
N GLU A 70 25.49 10.94 -6.43
CA GLU A 70 26.02 11.78 -7.52
C GLU A 70 25.47 13.23 -7.48
N ILE A 71 24.39 13.49 -6.74
CA ILE A 71 23.79 14.83 -6.64
C ILE A 71 24.33 15.58 -5.43
N ALA A 72 24.33 14.94 -4.26
CA ALA A 72 24.82 15.51 -3.00
C ALA A 72 25.11 14.41 -1.97
N PRO A 73 25.90 14.69 -0.91
CA PRO A 73 26.02 13.79 0.23
C PRO A 73 24.65 13.38 0.75
N THR A 74 24.40 12.07 0.80
CA THR A 74 23.09 11.48 1.10
C THR A 74 23.16 10.68 2.39
N TYR A 75 22.36 11.06 3.37
CA TYR A 75 22.26 10.44 4.69
C TYR A 75 20.95 9.66 4.78
N ILE A 76 21.03 8.39 5.16
CA ILE A 76 19.91 7.45 5.09
C ILE A 76 19.74 6.81 6.46
N ILE A 77 18.54 6.89 7.03
CA ILE A 77 18.15 6.06 8.17
C ILE A 77 17.29 4.88 7.69
N LEU A 78 17.19 3.83 8.52
CA LEU A 78 16.34 2.68 8.21
C LEU A 78 14.90 2.91 8.70
N GLY A 79 13.93 2.44 7.91
CA GLY A 79 12.54 2.34 8.31
C GLY A 79 12.14 0.91 8.71
N ASN A 80 10.90 0.76 9.16
CA ASN A 80 10.36 -0.52 9.63
C ASN A 80 10.21 -1.55 8.50
N HIS A 81 10.14 -1.13 7.24
CA HIS A 81 10.15 -1.99 6.06
C HIS A 81 11.54 -2.38 5.57
N ASP A 82 12.59 -1.67 6.00
CA ASP A 82 13.98 -1.97 5.63
C ASP A 82 14.60 -3.02 6.56
N GLY A 83 14.30 -2.96 7.86
CA GLY A 83 14.88 -3.82 8.90
C GLY A 83 13.83 -4.56 9.74
N ASN A 84 14.29 -5.45 10.63
CA ASN A 84 13.43 -6.20 11.52
C ASN A 84 13.43 -5.59 12.93
N LEU A 85 12.39 -4.86 13.30
CA LEU A 85 12.24 -4.23 14.62
C LEU A 85 12.32 -5.21 15.82
N LYS A 86 12.02 -6.50 15.59
CA LYS A 86 12.02 -7.54 16.65
C LYS A 86 13.34 -8.28 16.76
N ASN A 87 14.19 -8.18 15.76
CA ASN A 87 15.50 -8.80 15.74
C ASN A 87 16.46 -7.88 14.99
N ASN A 88 17.05 -6.94 15.73
CA ASN A 88 18.01 -5.96 15.25
C ASN A 88 19.37 -6.58 14.86
N THR A 89 19.64 -7.82 15.28
CA THR A 89 20.86 -8.54 14.84
C THR A 89 20.72 -9.10 13.43
N ARG A 90 19.49 -9.18 12.89
CA ARG A 90 19.27 -9.63 11.53
C ARG A 90 19.63 -8.52 10.54
N GLN A 91 20.31 -8.89 9.46
CA GLN A 91 20.65 -7.98 8.37
C GLN A 91 19.41 -7.30 7.79
N ASP A 92 19.47 -5.99 7.59
CA ASP A 92 18.47 -5.21 6.88
C ASP A 92 18.64 -5.31 5.35
N ALA A 93 17.67 -4.79 4.61
CA ALA A 93 17.64 -4.86 3.15
C ALA A 93 18.59 -3.86 2.46
N ILE A 94 19.03 -2.83 3.14
CA ILE A 94 19.73 -1.66 2.55
C ILE A 94 21.22 -1.70 2.75
N THR A 95 21.69 -2.16 3.93
CA THR A 95 23.13 -2.25 4.25
C THR A 95 23.93 -2.94 3.13
N PRO A 96 23.55 -4.15 2.64
CA PRO A 96 24.33 -4.83 1.60
C PRO A 96 24.43 -4.05 0.29
N ILE A 97 23.42 -3.25 -0.02
CA ILE A 97 23.39 -2.44 -1.24
C ILE A 97 24.38 -1.27 -1.12
N ILE A 98 24.36 -0.57 0.00
CA ILE A 98 25.26 0.57 0.23
C ILE A 98 26.70 0.11 0.32
N GLU A 99 26.99 -1.00 1.02
CA GLU A 99 28.31 -1.60 1.10
C GLU A 99 28.85 -2.02 -0.28
N ALA A 100 27.99 -2.60 -1.13
CA ALA A 100 28.37 -2.99 -2.48
C ALA A 100 28.62 -1.79 -3.42
N LEU A 101 27.88 -0.69 -3.23
CA LEU A 101 28.06 0.53 -4.03
C LEU A 101 29.38 1.26 -3.72
N GLN A 102 29.85 1.21 -2.47
CA GLN A 102 31.07 1.91 -2.01
C GLN A 102 31.13 3.39 -2.44
N HIS A 103 29.98 4.05 -2.53
CA HIS A 103 29.90 5.41 -3.01
C HIS A 103 30.24 6.40 -1.86
N PRO A 104 31.22 7.33 -2.06
CA PRO A 104 31.74 8.18 -0.99
C PRO A 104 30.69 9.12 -0.37
N ASN A 105 29.64 9.45 -1.12
CA ASN A 105 28.56 10.34 -0.68
C ASN A 105 27.33 9.59 -0.12
N LEU A 106 27.37 8.27 0.08
CA LEU A 106 26.28 7.52 0.68
C LEU A 106 26.61 7.12 2.11
N HIS A 107 25.83 7.62 3.05
CA HIS A 107 26.02 7.43 4.48
C HIS A 107 24.80 6.75 5.09
N LEU A 108 24.91 5.47 5.45
CA LEU A 108 23.86 4.76 6.16
C LEU A 108 24.00 4.99 7.66
N LEU A 109 23.02 5.64 8.27
CA LEU A 109 22.93 5.95 9.69
C LEU A 109 21.98 4.94 10.36
N LYS A 110 22.48 3.74 10.61
CA LYS A 110 21.67 2.60 11.07
C LYS A 110 21.29 2.70 12.54
N ASN A 111 22.21 3.20 13.37
CA ASN A 111 22.07 3.30 14.81
C ASN A 111 21.83 4.73 15.25
N SER A 112 21.28 4.90 16.44
CA SER A 112 21.14 6.21 17.09
C SER A 112 22.50 6.83 17.33
N GLY A 113 22.59 8.15 17.14
CA GLY A 113 23.83 8.89 17.30
C GLY A 113 23.83 10.22 16.56
N GLU A 114 24.94 10.90 16.60
CA GLU A 114 25.14 12.23 16.01
C GLU A 114 26.17 12.16 14.88
N ILE A 115 25.93 12.95 13.85
CA ILE A 115 26.89 13.22 12.78
C ILE A 115 26.80 14.68 12.36
N GLU A 116 27.95 15.32 12.10
CA GLU A 116 28.04 16.68 11.58
C GLU A 116 28.35 16.68 10.07
N PRO A 117 27.32 16.67 9.20
CA PRO A 117 27.55 16.65 7.75
C PRO A 117 28.08 17.96 7.19
N ILE A 118 27.74 19.07 7.84
CA ILE A 118 28.11 20.44 7.48
C ILE A 118 28.50 21.14 8.78
N ALA A 119 29.56 21.94 8.76
CA ALA A 119 29.97 22.68 9.94
C ALA A 119 28.83 23.52 10.54
N GLY A 120 28.54 23.31 11.83
CA GLY A 120 27.45 23.97 12.54
C GLY A 120 26.07 23.35 12.38
N LEU A 121 25.95 22.18 11.69
CA LEU A 121 24.70 21.43 11.58
C LEU A 121 24.92 19.96 11.99
N THR A 122 24.16 19.48 12.94
CA THR A 122 24.19 18.09 13.43
C THR A 122 22.91 17.35 13.06
N LEU A 123 23.05 16.17 12.45
CA LEU A 123 21.97 15.20 12.29
C LEU A 123 22.00 14.24 13.49
N ASN A 124 20.88 14.15 14.18
CA ASN A 124 20.70 13.33 15.36
C ASN A 124 19.74 12.19 15.01
N VAL A 125 20.24 10.97 14.93
CA VAL A 125 19.45 9.81 14.57
C VAL A 125 18.73 9.27 15.81
N LEU A 126 17.40 9.22 15.76
CA LEU A 126 16.54 8.55 16.72
C LEU A 126 16.05 7.23 16.09
N SER A 127 16.94 6.24 16.03
CA SER A 127 16.67 4.97 15.37
C SER A 127 15.62 4.17 16.15
N VAL A 128 14.61 3.65 15.45
CA VAL A 128 13.57 2.77 16.03
C VAL A 128 14.09 1.37 16.34
N PHE A 129 15.34 1.06 15.96
CA PHE A 129 15.98 -0.23 16.20
C PHE A 129 16.77 -0.28 17.51
N ASP A 130 17.08 0.87 18.12
CA ASP A 130 17.88 0.99 19.34
C ASP A 130 17.44 2.16 20.22
N ARG A 131 16.13 2.25 20.52
CA ARG A 131 15.49 3.36 21.26
C ARG A 131 16.17 3.71 22.59
N GLU A 132 16.76 2.74 23.23
CA GLU A 132 17.53 2.89 24.48
C GLU A 132 18.83 3.71 24.30
N GLN A 133 19.26 3.91 23.05
CA GLN A 133 20.44 4.71 22.72
C GLN A 133 20.12 6.16 22.33
N TRP A 134 18.86 6.55 22.33
CA TRP A 134 18.45 7.93 22.03
C TRP A 134 19.05 8.91 23.01
N LYS A 135 19.61 10.00 22.48
CA LYS A 135 20.24 11.04 23.26
C LYS A 135 19.79 12.42 22.81
N LYS A 136 19.87 13.38 23.73
CA LYS A 136 19.75 14.79 23.41
C LYS A 136 20.97 15.25 22.62
N PRO A 137 20.87 16.37 21.87
CA PRO A 137 22.02 16.97 21.21
C PRO A 137 23.18 17.21 22.20
N SER A 138 24.39 16.94 21.74
CA SER A 138 25.59 17.15 22.55
C SER A 138 26.07 18.60 22.53
N ASP A 139 25.68 19.39 21.53
CA ASP A 139 26.11 20.78 21.34
C ASP A 139 24.93 21.65 20.89
N ASP A 140 24.35 22.39 21.83
CA ASP A 140 23.25 23.32 21.60
C ASP A 140 23.63 24.56 20.79
N SER A 141 24.93 24.82 20.55
CA SER A 141 25.36 25.96 19.71
C SER A 141 25.13 25.69 18.21
N LYS A 142 25.01 24.42 17.82
CA LYS A 142 24.77 23.96 16.44
C LYS A 142 23.27 23.90 16.12
N ILE A 143 22.96 23.85 14.83
CA ILE A 143 21.61 23.51 14.37
C ILE A 143 21.45 21.98 14.50
N ASN A 144 20.53 21.55 15.37
CA ASN A 144 20.30 20.15 15.67
C ASN A 144 19.04 19.65 14.98
N ILE A 145 19.18 18.71 14.06
CA ILE A 145 18.08 18.09 13.30
C ILE A 145 17.90 16.65 13.75
N ALA A 146 16.73 16.31 14.29
CA ALA A 146 16.35 14.93 14.58
C ALA A 146 15.92 14.20 13.31
N LEU A 147 16.41 12.99 13.09
CA LEU A 147 15.96 12.06 12.05
C LEU A 147 15.21 10.91 12.70
N TYR A 148 13.98 10.70 12.31
CA TYR A 148 13.11 9.70 12.92
C TYR A 148 12.22 9.00 11.87
N HIS A 149 11.98 7.71 12.06
CA HIS A 149 11.05 6.93 11.24
C HIS A 149 10.05 6.20 12.14
N GLY A 150 8.83 6.69 12.20
CA GLY A 150 7.75 6.11 13.01
C GLY A 150 6.56 7.07 13.14
N SER A 151 5.47 6.59 13.71
CA SER A 151 4.24 7.36 13.83
C SER A 151 4.25 8.25 15.08
N ILE A 152 3.91 9.51 14.92
CA ILE A 152 3.73 10.49 16.00
C ILE A 152 2.24 10.65 16.30
N HIS A 153 1.92 10.70 17.58
CA HIS A 153 0.56 10.97 18.07
C HIS A 153 -0.05 12.21 17.39
N GLY A 154 -1.28 12.08 16.91
CA GLY A 154 -1.99 13.14 16.19
C GLY A 154 -1.64 13.26 14.71
N CYS A 155 -0.75 12.42 14.15
CA CYS A 155 -0.49 12.44 12.71
C CYS A 155 -1.70 11.95 11.90
N GLN A 156 -1.88 12.50 10.71
CA GLN A 156 -2.96 12.16 9.81
C GLN A 156 -2.46 11.21 8.71
N THR A 157 -3.10 10.07 8.59
CA THR A 157 -2.84 9.13 7.49
C THR A 157 -3.32 9.68 6.14
N SER A 158 -2.87 9.09 5.04
CA SER A 158 -3.31 9.47 3.69
C SER A 158 -4.82 9.32 3.45
N GLN A 159 -5.53 8.55 4.30
CA GLN A 159 -6.99 8.39 4.23
C GLN A 159 -7.76 9.40 5.08
N GLY A 160 -7.05 10.33 5.73
CA GLY A 160 -7.64 11.37 6.59
C GLY A 160 -7.92 10.92 8.03
N TRP A 161 -7.55 9.68 8.39
CA TRP A 161 -7.67 9.22 9.77
C TRP A 161 -6.54 9.81 10.63
N ILE A 162 -6.91 10.35 11.77
CA ILE A 162 -5.97 10.88 12.76
C ILE A 162 -5.61 9.75 13.72
N MET A 163 -4.34 9.52 13.93
CA MET A 163 -3.83 8.52 14.86
C MET A 163 -3.82 9.07 16.28
N ASP A 164 -4.84 8.71 17.07
CA ASP A 164 -4.94 9.13 18.47
C ASP A 164 -3.86 8.50 19.36
N GLU A 165 -3.32 7.34 18.96
CA GLU A 165 -2.22 6.65 19.63
C GLU A 165 -1.14 6.35 18.58
N GLY A 166 -0.15 7.25 18.45
CA GLY A 166 1.09 7.02 17.71
C GLY A 166 2.11 6.23 18.54
N GLU A 167 3.23 5.83 17.93
CA GLU A 167 4.32 5.17 18.65
C GLU A 167 4.97 6.11 19.66
N ASP A 168 5.07 7.40 19.32
CA ASP A 168 5.71 8.44 20.12
C ASP A 168 4.92 9.76 20.10
N SER A 169 5.19 10.63 21.07
CA SER A 169 4.69 12.01 21.10
C SER A 169 5.65 12.96 20.37
N VAL A 170 5.14 14.07 19.85
CA VAL A 170 5.95 15.16 19.29
C VAL A 170 6.97 15.72 20.28
N ASP A 171 6.75 15.52 21.58
CA ASP A 171 7.65 15.97 22.64
C ASP A 171 9.06 15.35 22.60
N ILE A 172 9.25 14.23 21.89
CA ILE A 172 10.58 13.64 21.71
C ILE A 172 11.52 14.57 20.94
N PHE A 173 10.97 15.53 20.19
CA PHE A 173 11.73 16.50 19.39
C PHE A 173 12.01 17.83 20.10
N LYS A 174 11.55 18.03 21.33
CA LYS A 174 11.64 19.32 22.05
C LYS A 174 13.06 19.83 22.28
N ASP A 175 14.04 18.94 22.31
CA ASP A 175 15.44 19.27 22.51
C ASP A 175 16.18 19.51 21.16
N PHE A 176 15.48 19.42 20.03
CA PHE A 176 16.02 19.61 18.67
C PHE A 176 15.42 20.84 18.03
N ASP A 177 16.15 21.47 17.10
CA ASP A 177 15.68 22.63 16.37
C ASP A 177 14.70 22.23 15.26
N TYR A 178 14.93 21.06 14.66
CA TYR A 178 14.09 20.51 13.57
C TYR A 178 13.92 19.00 13.68
N GLY A 179 12.83 18.48 13.10
CA GLY A 179 12.56 17.05 12.97
C GLY A 179 12.19 16.65 11.53
N LEU A 180 12.97 15.75 10.94
CA LEU A 180 12.72 15.16 9.63
C LEU A 180 12.20 13.74 9.82
N LEU A 181 10.93 13.48 9.45
CA LEU A 181 10.20 12.26 9.78
C LEU A 181 9.83 11.45 8.55
N GLY A 182 9.81 10.12 8.70
CA GLY A 182 9.27 9.12 7.77
C GLY A 182 8.22 8.22 8.42
N ASP A 183 7.67 7.25 7.69
CA ASP A 183 6.59 6.29 8.01
C ASP A 183 5.18 6.77 7.58
N ILE A 184 4.89 8.05 7.71
CA ILE A 184 3.58 8.57 7.34
C ILE A 184 3.62 9.14 5.92
N HIS A 185 2.88 8.52 5.02
CA HIS A 185 2.88 8.86 3.59
C HIS A 185 2.22 10.20 3.24
N ASN A 186 1.59 10.86 4.21
CA ASN A 186 0.97 12.18 4.03
C ASN A 186 1.93 13.29 4.51
N PRO A 187 2.44 14.16 3.61
CA PRO A 187 3.31 15.25 4.02
C PRO A 187 2.55 16.22 4.92
N GLN A 188 3.07 16.44 6.13
CA GLN A 188 2.43 17.28 7.14
C GLN A 188 3.42 17.80 8.18
N ALA A 189 3.05 18.91 8.84
CA ALA A 189 3.74 19.42 10.03
C ALA A 189 3.09 18.83 11.28
N MET A 190 3.90 18.53 12.28
CA MET A 190 3.46 17.98 13.57
C MET A 190 3.44 19.02 14.69
N ASP A 191 4.03 20.18 14.46
CA ASP A 191 4.06 21.32 15.36
C ASP A 191 3.51 22.60 14.68
N ARG A 192 3.26 23.64 15.45
CA ARG A 192 2.69 24.90 14.95
C ARG A 192 3.65 25.68 14.04
N GLU A 193 4.94 25.66 14.38
CA GLU A 193 5.98 26.37 13.64
C GLU A 193 6.34 25.62 12.34
N GLY A 194 6.00 24.35 12.24
CA GLY A 194 6.33 23.52 11.10
C GLY A 194 7.80 23.10 11.06
N ARG A 195 8.43 22.98 12.24
CA ARG A 195 9.82 22.53 12.41
C ARG A 195 9.94 21.01 12.37
N VAL A 196 8.89 20.29 12.76
CA VAL A 196 8.81 18.84 12.76
C VAL A 196 7.87 18.39 11.65
N ARG A 197 8.40 17.68 10.62
CA ARG A 197 7.61 17.35 9.43
C ARG A 197 7.83 15.94 8.90
N TYR A 198 6.75 15.32 8.48
CA TYR A 198 6.78 14.19 7.57
C TYR A 198 6.98 14.67 6.12
N ALA A 199 7.92 14.03 5.40
CA ALA A 199 8.09 14.27 3.97
C ALA A 199 6.95 13.65 3.14
N GLY A 200 6.33 12.60 3.66
CA GLY A 200 5.42 11.77 2.91
C GLY A 200 6.14 10.84 1.93
N SER A 201 5.39 9.95 1.29
CA SER A 201 5.98 9.02 0.33
C SER A 201 6.44 9.72 -0.95
N THR A 202 7.58 9.26 -1.49
CA THR A 202 8.18 9.82 -2.72
C THR A 202 7.27 9.65 -3.93
N ILE A 203 6.54 8.53 -4.02
CA ILE A 203 5.55 8.24 -5.05
C ILE A 203 4.29 7.64 -4.43
N GLN A 204 3.18 7.77 -5.16
CA GLN A 204 1.89 7.25 -4.72
C GLN A 204 1.89 5.71 -4.67
N GLN A 205 1.54 5.13 -3.53
CA GLN A 205 1.57 3.69 -3.28
C GLN A 205 0.22 3.00 -3.52
N ASN A 206 -0.89 3.70 -3.35
CA ASN A 206 -2.24 3.14 -3.43
C ASN A 206 -3.33 4.20 -3.70
N PHE A 207 -4.57 3.76 -3.84
CA PHE A 207 -5.74 4.61 -4.11
C PHE A 207 -6.17 5.52 -2.93
N GLY A 208 -5.67 5.30 -1.74
CA GLY A 208 -5.98 6.12 -0.57
C GLY A 208 -5.08 7.35 -0.44
N GLU A 209 -4.05 7.43 -1.27
CA GLU A 209 -3.06 8.50 -1.21
C GLU A 209 -3.33 9.62 -2.21
N SER A 210 -2.92 10.84 -1.86
CA SER A 210 -2.86 11.97 -2.80
C SER A 210 -1.96 11.66 -3.99
N ILE A 211 -2.30 12.20 -5.16
CA ILE A 211 -1.46 12.11 -6.36
C ILE A 211 -0.20 13.00 -6.28
N ASN A 212 -0.24 14.01 -5.43
CA ASN A 212 0.84 14.98 -5.25
C ASN A 212 1.87 14.43 -4.25
N LYS A 213 2.76 13.58 -4.73
CA LYS A 213 3.86 12.99 -3.98
C LYS A 213 5.18 13.63 -4.37
N GLY A 214 6.20 13.48 -3.51
CA GLY A 214 7.49 14.10 -3.79
C GLY A 214 8.42 14.11 -2.58
N PHE A 215 9.01 15.27 -2.31
CA PHE A 215 9.96 15.47 -1.22
C PHE A 215 9.83 16.88 -0.64
N LEU A 216 10.39 17.11 0.54
CA LEU A 216 10.48 18.44 1.12
C LEU A 216 11.86 19.04 0.82
N MET A 217 11.87 20.32 0.43
CA MET A 217 13.07 21.11 0.31
C MET A 217 13.13 22.11 1.45
N TRP A 218 14.08 21.92 2.36
CA TRP A 218 14.34 22.79 3.48
C TRP A 218 15.42 23.80 3.10
N ASN A 219 15.20 25.07 3.44
CA ASN A 219 16.19 26.14 3.38
C ASN A 219 16.32 26.68 4.79
N ILE A 220 17.42 26.36 5.47
CA ILE A 220 17.64 26.69 6.87
C ILE A 220 18.77 27.71 6.94
N THR A 221 18.49 28.88 7.51
CA THR A 221 19.50 29.94 7.72
C THR A 221 20.08 29.85 9.11
N ASP A 222 19.25 29.67 10.12
CA ASP A 222 19.60 29.47 11.52
C ASP A 222 18.48 28.68 12.23
N LYS A 223 18.49 28.63 13.56
CA LYS A 223 17.51 27.87 14.37
C LYS A 223 16.09 28.40 14.26
N ASP A 224 15.89 29.68 13.89
CA ASP A 224 14.59 30.34 13.85
C ASP A 224 14.16 30.73 12.44
N ILE A 225 15.10 30.83 11.50
CA ILE A 225 14.84 31.28 10.13
C ILE A 225 14.99 30.10 9.15
N PHE A 226 13.86 29.60 8.71
CA PHE A 226 13.78 28.51 7.74
C PHE A 226 12.57 28.64 6.83
N ASN A 227 12.61 27.91 5.72
CA ASN A 227 11.48 27.72 4.81
C ASN A 227 11.44 26.29 4.31
N VAL A 228 10.26 25.73 4.20
CA VAL A 228 10.04 24.35 3.70
C VAL A 228 9.08 24.38 2.52
N GLN A 229 9.50 23.80 1.42
CA GLN A 229 8.69 23.66 0.21
C GLN A 229 8.46 22.19 -0.11
N HIS A 230 7.20 21.79 -0.32
CA HIS A 230 6.91 20.47 -0.91
C HIS A 230 7.12 20.53 -2.43
N VAL A 231 7.98 19.67 -2.95
CA VAL A 231 8.31 19.55 -4.37
C VAL A 231 7.71 18.28 -4.91
N THR A 232 6.66 18.41 -5.71
CA THR A 232 5.99 17.24 -6.32
C THR A 232 6.91 16.54 -7.32
N VAL A 233 6.79 15.23 -7.43
CA VAL A 233 7.49 14.38 -8.41
C VAL A 233 6.47 13.83 -9.40
N LEU A 234 6.90 13.59 -10.64
CA LEU A 234 6.06 13.04 -11.70
C LEU A 234 5.43 11.73 -11.27
N ASN A 235 4.10 11.64 -11.37
CA ASN A 235 3.34 10.42 -11.21
C ASN A 235 2.78 10.00 -12.59
N PRO A 236 3.45 9.13 -13.35
CA PRO A 236 3.06 8.85 -14.74
C PRO A 236 1.79 8.01 -14.88
N ARG A 237 1.43 7.24 -13.84
CA ARG A 237 0.25 6.37 -13.80
C ARG A 237 -0.44 6.45 -12.45
N PRO A 238 -1.07 7.59 -12.12
CA PRO A 238 -1.63 7.82 -10.81
C PRO A 238 -2.79 6.85 -10.50
N PHE A 239 -2.95 6.55 -9.21
CA PHE A 239 -4.13 5.89 -8.69
C PHE A 239 -5.23 6.94 -8.48
N ILE A 240 -6.30 6.84 -9.23
CA ILE A 240 -7.43 7.78 -9.22
C ILE A 240 -8.70 7.07 -8.77
N THR A 241 -9.34 7.60 -7.75
CA THR A 241 -10.70 7.17 -7.37
C THR A 241 -11.70 8.20 -7.85
N ILE A 242 -12.74 7.76 -8.56
CA ILE A 242 -13.84 8.61 -9.03
C ILE A 242 -15.17 8.03 -8.59
N ASN A 243 -16.04 8.88 -8.06
CA ASN A 243 -17.39 8.51 -7.71
C ASN A 243 -18.29 8.79 -8.92
N LEU A 244 -19.08 7.80 -9.36
CA LEU A 244 -20.11 8.03 -10.36
C LEU A 244 -21.24 8.86 -9.76
N ASN A 245 -21.88 9.65 -10.61
CA ASN A 245 -23.15 10.29 -10.30
C ASN A 245 -24.23 9.21 -10.08
N ASN A 246 -25.35 9.56 -9.46
CA ASN A 246 -26.46 8.64 -9.18
C ASN A 246 -27.05 8.00 -10.44
N ASP A 247 -26.91 8.65 -11.59
CA ASP A 247 -27.35 8.15 -12.90
C ASP A 247 -26.31 7.24 -13.60
N GLY A 248 -25.15 7.02 -12.97
CA GLY A 248 -24.06 6.19 -13.50
C GLY A 248 -23.12 6.92 -14.46
N THR A 249 -23.26 8.24 -14.61
CA THR A 249 -22.35 9.06 -15.42
C THR A 249 -21.10 9.48 -14.62
N PHE A 250 -20.02 9.85 -15.34
CA PHE A 250 -18.86 10.46 -14.70
C PHE A 250 -19.10 11.94 -14.38
N PRO A 251 -18.66 12.42 -13.21
CA PRO A 251 -18.59 13.84 -12.96
C PRO A 251 -17.58 14.50 -13.90
N ASN A 252 -17.65 15.83 -14.02
CA ASN A 252 -16.63 16.57 -14.76
C ASN A 252 -15.31 16.56 -13.99
N ALA A 253 -14.40 15.66 -14.37
CA ALA A 253 -13.09 15.49 -13.74
C ALA A 253 -11.99 15.40 -14.78
N ASN A 254 -10.86 16.03 -14.49
CA ASN A 254 -9.65 15.92 -15.30
C ASN A 254 -8.86 14.66 -14.85
N ILE A 255 -9.02 13.56 -15.59
CA ILE A 255 -8.36 12.29 -15.29
C ILE A 255 -7.22 12.08 -16.30
N PRO A 256 -5.98 11.88 -15.82
CA PRO A 256 -4.84 11.63 -16.69
C PRO A 256 -4.98 10.33 -17.49
N LYS A 257 -4.57 10.35 -18.76
CA LYS A 257 -4.48 9.12 -19.56
C LYS A 257 -3.49 8.13 -18.92
N GLY A 258 -3.79 6.84 -19.02
CA GLY A 258 -2.94 5.79 -18.49
C GLY A 258 -2.97 5.64 -16.96
N CYS A 259 -3.89 6.31 -16.27
CA CYS A 259 -4.05 6.17 -14.81
C CYS A 259 -4.47 4.74 -14.42
N ARG A 260 -4.40 4.44 -13.12
CA ARG A 260 -5.12 3.31 -12.50
C ARG A 260 -6.41 3.86 -11.95
N LEU A 261 -7.54 3.39 -12.49
CA LEU A 261 -8.84 3.96 -12.16
C LEU A 261 -9.61 3.04 -11.21
N ARG A 262 -10.11 3.62 -10.13
CA ARG A 262 -11.10 3.00 -9.26
C ARG A 262 -12.41 3.76 -9.40
N ILE A 263 -13.45 3.07 -9.84
CA ILE A 263 -14.79 3.62 -9.98
C ILE A 263 -15.59 3.24 -8.74
N ARG A 264 -16.06 4.23 -7.99
CA ARG A 264 -17.03 4.04 -6.91
C ARG A 264 -18.43 4.29 -7.47
N ALA A 265 -19.33 3.38 -7.17
CA ALA A 265 -20.71 3.44 -7.63
C ALA A 265 -21.68 3.15 -6.47
N HIS A 266 -22.79 3.86 -6.42
CA HIS A 266 -23.88 3.52 -5.52
C HIS A 266 -24.52 2.17 -5.89
N SER A 267 -25.03 1.45 -4.89
CA SER A 267 -25.61 0.10 -5.05
C SER A 267 -26.80 0.04 -6.02
N ASN A 268 -27.41 1.17 -6.32
CA ASN A 268 -28.60 1.29 -7.23
C ASN A 268 -28.19 1.45 -8.71
N ILE A 269 -26.90 1.57 -9.04
CA ILE A 269 -26.47 1.68 -10.44
C ILE A 269 -26.49 0.29 -11.07
N SER A 270 -27.22 0.15 -12.17
CA SER A 270 -27.36 -1.14 -12.86
C SER A 270 -26.03 -1.62 -13.44
N PRO A 271 -25.79 -2.96 -13.52
CA PRO A 271 -24.58 -3.53 -14.12
C PRO A 271 -24.30 -3.03 -15.55
N ILE A 272 -25.35 -2.72 -16.30
CA ILE A 272 -25.22 -2.20 -17.66
C ILE A 272 -24.61 -0.81 -17.64
N ARG A 273 -25.09 0.08 -16.76
CA ARG A 273 -24.51 1.42 -16.61
C ARG A 273 -23.07 1.36 -16.14
N LEU A 274 -22.74 0.42 -15.23
CA LEU A 274 -21.35 0.20 -14.82
C LEU A 274 -20.47 -0.25 -16.00
N LYS A 275 -20.97 -1.14 -16.86
CA LYS A 275 -20.25 -1.55 -18.08
C LYS A 275 -20.07 -0.38 -19.03
N MET A 276 -21.11 0.41 -19.28
CA MET A 276 -21.01 1.62 -20.11
C MET A 276 -20.01 2.63 -19.56
N ALA A 277 -19.96 2.80 -18.22
CA ALA A 277 -18.96 3.63 -17.56
C ALA A 277 -17.54 3.08 -17.78
N CYS A 278 -17.35 1.76 -17.68
CA CYS A 278 -16.07 1.12 -18.03
C CYS A 278 -15.62 1.38 -19.46
N ASP A 279 -16.53 1.16 -20.41
CA ASP A 279 -16.24 1.32 -21.84
C ASP A 279 -15.90 2.78 -22.15
N LEU A 280 -16.62 3.73 -21.56
CA LEU A 280 -16.36 5.15 -21.67
C LEU A 280 -15.01 5.54 -21.02
N ALA A 281 -14.70 4.99 -19.84
CA ALA A 281 -13.43 5.22 -19.17
C ALA A 281 -12.24 4.73 -20.03
N ASN A 282 -12.37 3.53 -20.60
CA ASN A 282 -11.38 2.96 -21.49
C ASN A 282 -11.18 3.81 -22.75
N ALA A 283 -12.25 4.27 -23.36
CA ALA A 283 -12.19 5.11 -24.57
C ALA A 283 -11.57 6.50 -24.28
N LYS A 284 -11.94 7.12 -23.15
CA LYS A 284 -11.55 8.50 -22.83
C LYS A 284 -10.17 8.62 -22.22
N TRP A 285 -9.80 7.72 -21.28
CA TRP A 285 -8.58 7.84 -20.47
C TRP A 285 -7.59 6.71 -20.67
N SER A 286 -7.96 5.63 -21.36
CA SER A 286 -7.11 4.46 -21.60
C SER A 286 -6.37 4.01 -20.33
N PRO A 287 -7.08 3.77 -19.21
CA PRO A 287 -6.45 3.45 -17.93
C PRO A 287 -5.69 2.13 -18.03
N THR A 288 -4.59 1.99 -17.26
CA THR A 288 -3.83 0.73 -17.19
C THR A 288 -4.55 -0.36 -16.41
N SER A 289 -5.49 0.04 -15.55
CA SER A 289 -6.41 -0.86 -14.85
C SER A 289 -7.67 -0.13 -14.42
N VAL A 290 -8.79 -0.84 -14.42
CA VAL A 290 -10.07 -0.35 -13.87
C VAL A 290 -10.51 -1.31 -12.78
N SER A 291 -10.88 -0.77 -11.62
CA SER A 291 -11.47 -1.52 -10.51
C SER A 291 -12.76 -0.85 -10.04
N PHE A 292 -13.70 -1.64 -9.51
CA PHE A 292 -14.95 -1.15 -8.95
C PHE A 292 -14.99 -1.27 -7.45
N MET A 293 -15.64 -0.30 -6.81
CA MET A 293 -15.99 -0.34 -5.39
C MET A 293 -17.43 0.13 -5.25
N ASN A 294 -18.27 -0.68 -4.61
CA ASN A 294 -19.62 -0.26 -4.24
C ASN A 294 -19.55 0.59 -2.96
N ASP A 295 -20.14 1.77 -2.98
CA ASP A 295 -20.48 2.53 -1.79
C ASP A 295 -21.69 1.89 -1.10
N GLY A 296 -21.51 0.70 -0.56
CA GLY A 296 -22.44 0.13 0.39
C GLY A 296 -22.32 0.92 1.68
N THR A 297 -23.34 1.72 2.00
CA THR A 297 -23.55 2.18 3.37
C THR A 297 -23.37 0.99 4.33
N ASN A 298 -22.73 1.21 5.45
CA ASN A 298 -22.49 0.26 6.56
C ASN A 298 -23.82 -0.29 7.18
N ASN A 299 -24.82 -0.57 6.39
CA ASN A 299 -25.98 -1.32 6.82
C ASN A 299 -25.75 -2.79 6.43
N ALA A 300 -25.51 -3.60 7.44
CA ALA A 300 -25.38 -5.06 7.39
C ALA A 300 -26.59 -5.82 6.76
N SER A 301 -27.41 -5.15 5.96
CA SER A 301 -28.62 -5.68 5.32
C SER A 301 -28.61 -5.65 3.80
N SER A 302 -27.61 -5.05 3.13
CA SER A 302 -27.49 -5.10 1.67
C SER A 302 -26.27 -5.88 1.20
N THR A 303 -26.12 -7.12 1.65
CA THR A 303 -25.48 -8.13 0.80
C THR A 303 -26.31 -8.12 -0.48
N SER A 304 -25.70 -7.72 -1.62
CA SER A 304 -26.38 -7.65 -2.90
C SER A 304 -27.27 -8.88 -3.05
N LEU A 305 -28.51 -8.70 -3.51
CA LEU A 305 -29.41 -9.83 -3.81
C LEU A 305 -28.70 -10.91 -4.61
N ILE A 306 -27.76 -10.53 -5.49
CA ILE A 306 -26.85 -11.40 -6.23
C ILE A 306 -25.91 -12.17 -5.28
N GLY A 307 -25.29 -11.53 -4.29
CA GLY A 307 -24.34 -12.21 -3.38
C GLY A 307 -25.00 -13.11 -2.33
N LYS A 308 -26.26 -12.85 -1.94
CA LYS A 308 -27.05 -13.75 -1.07
C LYS A 308 -27.61 -14.94 -1.83
N ALA A 309 -28.05 -14.72 -3.06
CA ALA A 309 -28.64 -15.76 -3.89
C ALA A 309 -27.58 -16.78 -4.37
N ILE A 310 -26.39 -16.32 -4.75
CA ILE A 310 -25.28 -17.20 -5.20
C ILE A 310 -24.82 -18.17 -4.08
N ARG A 311 -25.07 -17.88 -2.81
CA ARG A 311 -24.63 -18.73 -1.70
C ARG A 311 -25.54 -19.91 -1.36
N SER A 312 -26.79 -19.94 -1.82
CA SER A 312 -27.76 -20.98 -1.46
C SER A 312 -28.49 -21.65 -2.63
N GLU A 313 -28.43 -21.09 -3.83
CA GLU A 313 -29.16 -21.58 -5.00
C GLU A 313 -28.20 -22.32 -5.96
N ASN A 314 -28.65 -23.44 -6.51
CA ASN A 314 -27.88 -24.18 -7.51
C ASN A 314 -27.92 -23.42 -8.84
N LEU A 315 -26.86 -22.71 -9.18
CA LEU A 315 -26.75 -21.93 -10.43
C LEU A 315 -26.80 -22.78 -11.72
N ARG A 316 -26.78 -24.12 -11.62
CA ARG A 316 -27.01 -25.05 -12.74
C ARG A 316 -28.47 -25.31 -12.99
N ASP A 317 -29.37 -24.93 -12.07
CA ASP A 317 -30.80 -25.05 -12.26
C ASP A 317 -31.28 -24.02 -13.29
N LEU A 318 -31.85 -24.51 -14.38
CA LEU A 318 -32.37 -23.69 -15.47
C LEU A 318 -33.43 -22.68 -14.99
N VAL A 319 -34.25 -23.03 -14.01
CA VAL A 319 -35.25 -22.14 -13.42
C VAL A 319 -34.59 -20.97 -12.71
N ILE A 320 -33.50 -21.25 -11.99
CA ILE A 320 -32.75 -20.23 -11.29
C ILE A 320 -32.00 -19.33 -12.28
N GLN A 321 -31.41 -19.91 -13.32
CA GLN A 321 -30.79 -19.15 -14.41
C GLN A 321 -31.78 -18.26 -15.12
N GLU A 322 -32.95 -18.76 -15.45
CA GLU A 322 -34.03 -17.98 -16.07
C GLU A 322 -34.46 -16.79 -15.21
N LYS A 323 -34.65 -17.01 -13.90
CA LYS A 323 -34.95 -15.96 -12.93
C LYS A 323 -33.89 -14.83 -12.97
N TYR A 324 -32.59 -15.19 -13.01
CA TYR A 324 -31.53 -14.22 -13.09
C TYR A 324 -31.43 -13.53 -14.45
N ILE A 325 -31.62 -14.25 -15.55
CA ILE A 325 -31.65 -13.68 -16.91
C ILE A 325 -32.78 -12.67 -17.00
N ARG A 326 -33.99 -13.01 -16.55
CA ARG A 326 -35.12 -12.09 -16.56
C ARG A 326 -34.89 -10.88 -15.67
N ALA A 327 -34.31 -11.06 -14.49
CA ALA A 327 -33.97 -9.95 -13.59
C ALA A 327 -32.90 -9.02 -14.19
N TYR A 328 -31.91 -9.59 -14.85
CA TYR A 328 -30.84 -8.83 -15.53
C TYR A 328 -31.38 -8.03 -16.72
N CYS A 329 -32.31 -8.63 -17.49
CA CYS A 329 -32.86 -8.03 -18.69
C CYS A 329 -34.05 -7.09 -18.42
N LYS A 330 -34.53 -6.99 -17.18
CA LYS A 330 -35.74 -6.25 -16.81
C LYS A 330 -35.70 -4.77 -17.25
N ASP A 331 -34.52 -4.15 -17.14
CA ASP A 331 -34.33 -2.73 -17.46
C ASP A 331 -33.84 -2.51 -18.92
N LEU A 332 -33.73 -3.61 -19.70
CA LEU A 332 -33.40 -3.55 -21.10
C LEU A 332 -34.73 -3.50 -21.88
N ASN A 333 -34.98 -2.41 -22.59
CA ASN A 333 -36.12 -2.32 -23.53
C ASN A 333 -35.92 -3.32 -24.70
N LEU A 334 -36.06 -4.61 -24.40
CA LEU A 334 -35.93 -5.67 -25.40
C LEU A 334 -37.13 -5.65 -26.34
N LYS A 335 -36.90 -5.84 -27.62
CA LYS A 335 -37.97 -6.05 -28.61
C LYS A 335 -38.69 -7.38 -28.33
N ASP A 336 -39.95 -7.46 -28.75
CA ASP A 336 -40.77 -8.67 -28.61
C ASP A 336 -40.04 -9.90 -29.17
N GLY A 337 -40.09 -11.01 -28.42
CA GLY A 337 -39.45 -12.28 -28.76
C GLY A 337 -37.94 -12.39 -28.49
N VAL A 338 -37.23 -11.31 -28.15
CA VAL A 338 -35.79 -11.36 -27.84
C VAL A 338 -35.51 -12.09 -26.52
N MET A 339 -36.37 -11.91 -25.51
CA MET A 339 -36.26 -12.63 -24.23
C MET A 339 -36.37 -14.14 -24.41
N ASP A 340 -37.37 -14.58 -25.20
CA ASP A 340 -37.59 -16.00 -25.45
C ASP A 340 -36.39 -16.63 -26.15
N LYS A 341 -35.77 -15.89 -27.08
CA LYS A 341 -34.59 -16.35 -27.80
C LYS A 341 -33.35 -16.42 -26.87
N ILE A 342 -33.22 -15.51 -25.93
CA ILE A 342 -32.13 -15.56 -24.91
C ILE A 342 -32.29 -16.79 -24.02
N LEU A 343 -33.52 -17.10 -23.59
CA LEU A 343 -33.81 -18.27 -22.75
C LEU A 343 -33.63 -19.58 -23.52
N GLU A 344 -34.00 -19.63 -24.78
CA GLU A 344 -33.77 -20.76 -25.67
C GLU A 344 -32.25 -21.01 -25.84
N LEU A 345 -31.46 -19.97 -26.10
CA LEU A 345 -30.03 -20.08 -26.21
C LEU A 345 -29.40 -20.59 -24.90
N ASN A 346 -29.84 -20.04 -23.74
CA ASN A 346 -29.39 -20.51 -22.44
C ASN A 346 -29.65 -22.01 -22.23
N LYS A 347 -30.86 -22.46 -22.58
CA LYS A 347 -31.23 -23.88 -22.51
C LYS A 347 -30.37 -24.76 -23.42
N ASN A 348 -30.10 -24.30 -24.65
CA ASN A 348 -29.28 -25.05 -25.61
C ASN A 348 -27.81 -25.13 -25.16
N TYR A 349 -27.24 -24.07 -24.64
CA TYR A 349 -25.87 -24.09 -24.08
C TYR A 349 -25.78 -25.00 -22.86
N ASN A 350 -26.73 -24.96 -21.92
CA ASN A 350 -26.73 -25.87 -20.79
C ASN A 350 -26.81 -27.34 -21.22
N LYS A 351 -27.62 -27.66 -22.24
CA LYS A 351 -27.67 -29.01 -22.79
C LYS A 351 -26.33 -29.48 -23.39
N GLN A 352 -25.62 -28.59 -24.11
CA GLN A 352 -24.27 -28.90 -24.63
C GLN A 352 -23.25 -29.12 -23.54
N ILE A 353 -23.37 -28.38 -22.41
CA ILE A 353 -22.47 -28.52 -21.25
C ILE A 353 -22.73 -29.88 -20.54
N GLU A 354 -23.97 -30.30 -20.39
CA GLU A 354 -24.33 -31.60 -19.77
C GLU A 354 -23.78 -32.79 -20.53
N GLU A 355 -23.62 -32.68 -21.85
CA GLU A 355 -23.05 -33.71 -22.72
C GLU A 355 -21.54 -33.75 -22.73
N SER A 356 -20.84 -32.81 -22.04
CA SER A 356 -19.38 -32.69 -22.00
C SER A 356 -18.79 -33.35 -20.76
N GLU A 357 -17.85 -34.27 -20.92
CA GLU A 357 -17.15 -34.95 -19.81
C GLU A 357 -16.35 -34.00 -18.88
N GLU A 358 -16.02 -32.80 -19.33
CA GLU A 358 -15.36 -31.78 -18.52
C GLU A 358 -16.24 -31.20 -17.39
N VAL A 359 -17.56 -31.31 -17.50
CA VAL A 359 -18.54 -30.81 -16.52
C VAL A 359 -18.45 -31.56 -15.18
N SER A 360 -18.03 -32.82 -15.20
CA SER A 360 -17.91 -33.64 -13.98
C SER A 360 -16.84 -33.14 -13.00
N ARG A 361 -15.93 -32.25 -13.43
CA ARG A 361 -14.84 -31.70 -12.60
C ARG A 361 -15.22 -30.45 -11.80
N ASN A 362 -16.33 -29.80 -12.09
CA ASN A 362 -16.82 -28.62 -11.39
C ASN A 362 -17.77 -28.97 -10.24
N VAL A 363 -17.32 -29.78 -9.30
CA VAL A 363 -18.07 -30.08 -8.09
C VAL A 363 -17.97 -28.89 -7.14
N ILE A 364 -19.12 -28.29 -6.77
CA ILE A 364 -19.19 -27.31 -5.67
C ILE A 364 -18.98 -28.08 -4.37
N TRP A 365 -17.80 -27.94 -3.76
CA TRP A 365 -17.48 -28.53 -2.48
C TRP A 365 -17.52 -27.47 -1.36
N LYS A 366 -17.82 -27.91 -0.15
CA LYS A 366 -17.85 -27.09 1.05
C LYS A 366 -17.05 -27.80 2.14
N ILE A 367 -16.14 -27.06 2.76
CA ILE A 367 -15.42 -27.58 3.92
C ILE A 367 -16.40 -27.72 5.07
N LYS A 368 -16.56 -28.92 5.61
CA LYS A 368 -17.41 -29.19 6.78
C LYS A 368 -16.64 -29.06 8.07
N GLU A 369 -15.47 -29.66 8.11
CA GLU A 369 -14.58 -29.58 9.27
C GLU A 369 -13.13 -29.77 8.86
N ILE A 370 -12.23 -29.35 9.72
CA ILE A 370 -10.79 -29.61 9.65
C ILE A 370 -10.31 -30.14 11.00
N GLU A 371 -9.47 -31.18 10.96
CA GLU A 371 -8.76 -31.72 12.10
C GLU A 371 -7.26 -31.72 11.78
N TRP A 372 -6.42 -31.37 12.75
CA TRP A 372 -4.98 -31.42 12.58
C TRP A 372 -4.26 -31.62 13.91
N ASP A 373 -3.08 -32.24 13.84
CA ASP A 373 -2.19 -32.48 14.95
C ASP A 373 -0.78 -31.99 14.62
N ASN A 374 -0.13 -31.37 15.59
CA ASN A 374 1.28 -30.97 15.51
C ASN A 374 1.65 -30.15 14.26
N LEU A 375 0.74 -29.29 13.78
CA LEU A 375 0.92 -28.48 12.59
C LEU A 375 1.08 -26.99 12.99
N PHE A 376 2.12 -26.32 12.52
CA PHE A 376 2.50 -24.95 12.89
C PHE A 376 2.70 -24.77 14.41
N ASN A 377 1.87 -23.91 15.05
CA ASN A 377 1.94 -23.62 16.48
C ASN A 377 0.95 -24.44 17.32
N TYR A 378 0.28 -25.39 16.72
CA TYR A 378 -0.75 -26.19 17.35
C TYR A 378 -0.22 -27.59 17.71
N GLY A 379 -0.55 -28.06 18.92
CA GLY A 379 -0.30 -29.42 19.35
C GLY A 379 -1.32 -30.42 18.79
N GLU A 380 -1.66 -31.42 19.60
CA GLU A 380 -2.57 -32.49 19.20
C GLU A 380 -4.05 -32.13 19.36
N LYS A 381 -4.92 -32.83 18.61
CA LYS A 381 -6.40 -32.82 18.73
C LYS A 381 -7.05 -31.46 18.45
N ASN A 382 -6.55 -30.74 17.45
CA ASN A 382 -7.21 -29.51 17.02
C ASN A 382 -8.32 -29.82 16.02
N LYS A 383 -9.48 -29.17 16.20
CA LYS A 383 -10.64 -29.39 15.35
C LYS A 383 -11.46 -28.13 15.19
N ILE A 384 -11.88 -27.82 13.97
CA ILE A 384 -12.85 -26.75 13.67
C ILE A 384 -13.97 -27.34 12.82
N ASN A 385 -15.20 -27.25 13.29
CA ASN A 385 -16.38 -27.62 12.53
C ASN A 385 -17.04 -26.38 11.93
N PHE A 386 -16.92 -26.20 10.61
CA PHE A 386 -17.45 -25.06 9.88
C PHE A 386 -18.98 -25.07 9.72
N GLU A 387 -19.63 -26.25 9.85
CA GLU A 387 -21.10 -26.34 9.76
C GLU A 387 -21.77 -25.68 10.98
N LYS A 388 -21.05 -25.61 12.12
CA LYS A 388 -21.51 -24.94 13.33
C LYS A 388 -21.29 -23.43 13.34
N LEU A 389 -20.57 -22.90 12.34
CA LEU A 389 -20.26 -21.49 12.21
C LEU A 389 -21.22 -20.83 11.23
N SER A 390 -21.76 -19.67 11.58
CA SER A 390 -22.65 -18.89 10.73
C SER A 390 -22.28 -17.40 10.74
N GLY A 391 -22.50 -16.73 9.61
CA GLY A 391 -22.23 -15.31 9.48
C GLY A 391 -20.72 -14.97 9.44
N LEU A 392 -20.34 -13.86 10.05
CA LEU A 392 -18.96 -13.41 10.19
C LEU A 392 -18.36 -13.98 11.47
N VAL A 393 -17.27 -14.72 11.34
CA VAL A 393 -16.58 -15.34 12.48
C VAL A 393 -15.22 -14.67 12.67
N GLY A 394 -14.99 -14.13 13.86
CA GLY A 394 -13.72 -13.51 14.25
C GLY A 394 -12.83 -14.50 15.03
N ILE A 395 -11.52 -14.53 14.70
CA ILE A 395 -10.52 -15.29 15.44
C ILE A 395 -9.68 -14.31 16.24
N PHE A 396 -9.78 -14.37 17.56
CA PHE A 396 -9.12 -13.46 18.48
C PHE A 396 -8.02 -14.18 19.28
N GLY A 397 -6.98 -13.44 19.65
CA GLY A 397 -5.87 -13.96 20.46
C GLY A 397 -4.65 -13.04 20.39
N LYS A 398 -3.68 -13.24 21.28
CA LYS A 398 -2.41 -12.48 21.30
C LYS A 398 -1.64 -12.64 19.99
N ASN A 399 -0.75 -11.70 19.70
CA ASN A 399 0.17 -11.85 18.58
C ASN A 399 1.00 -13.12 18.76
N TYR A 400 1.24 -13.84 17.64
CA TYR A 400 1.90 -15.16 17.60
C TYR A 400 1.12 -16.34 18.23
N SER A 401 -0.14 -16.18 18.60
CA SER A 401 -0.96 -17.30 19.13
C SER A 401 -1.46 -18.30 18.08
N GLY A 402 -1.04 -18.17 16.82
CA GLY A 402 -1.42 -19.11 15.76
C GLY A 402 -2.71 -18.74 14.99
N LYS A 403 -3.29 -17.55 15.17
CA LYS A 403 -4.53 -17.14 14.46
C LYS A 403 -4.48 -17.36 12.94
N SER A 404 -3.39 -16.91 12.31
CA SER A 404 -3.18 -17.07 10.85
C SER A 404 -2.88 -18.52 10.48
N SER A 405 -2.33 -19.30 11.40
CA SER A 405 -2.00 -20.70 11.17
C SER A 405 -3.25 -21.58 10.99
N ILE A 406 -4.42 -21.17 11.48
CA ILE A 406 -5.69 -21.86 11.22
C ILE A 406 -6.01 -21.82 9.71
N ILE A 407 -5.89 -20.64 9.09
CA ILE A 407 -6.12 -20.50 7.64
C ILE A 407 -5.04 -21.24 6.85
N ASP A 408 -3.78 -21.13 7.31
CA ASP A 408 -2.66 -21.85 6.70
C ASP A 408 -2.83 -23.37 6.80
N SER A 409 -3.42 -23.90 7.87
CA SER A 409 -3.75 -25.34 8.00
C SER A 409 -4.77 -25.79 6.95
N VAL A 410 -5.78 -24.98 6.67
CA VAL A 410 -6.76 -25.25 5.60
C VAL A 410 -6.08 -25.23 4.23
N LEU A 411 -5.27 -24.20 3.95
CA LEU A 411 -4.56 -24.07 2.67
C LEU A 411 -3.55 -25.21 2.47
N TYR A 412 -2.87 -25.61 3.54
CA TYR A 412 -1.90 -26.69 3.49
C TYR A 412 -2.56 -28.03 3.22
N SER A 413 -3.69 -28.32 3.89
CA SER A 413 -4.42 -29.59 3.71
C SER A 413 -4.99 -29.75 2.29
N ILE A 414 -5.41 -28.65 1.63
CA ILE A 414 -6.06 -28.72 0.32
C ILE A 414 -5.05 -28.55 -0.82
N PHE A 415 -4.09 -27.62 -0.65
CA PHE A 415 -3.24 -27.15 -1.75
C PHE A 415 -1.74 -27.37 -1.51
N ASN A 416 -1.34 -27.95 -0.37
CA ASN A 416 0.06 -28.13 0.04
C ASN A 416 0.85 -26.79 0.00
N THR A 417 0.20 -25.70 0.40
CA THR A 417 0.77 -24.33 0.41
C THR A 417 0.30 -23.55 1.64
N THR A 418 0.92 -22.42 1.92
CA THR A 418 0.49 -21.50 2.97
C THR A 418 0.26 -20.10 2.42
N SER A 419 -0.42 -19.21 3.17
CA SER A 419 -0.68 -17.83 2.78
C SER A 419 0.60 -16.99 2.55
N LYS A 420 1.74 -17.46 3.05
CA LYS A 420 3.05 -16.81 2.95
C LYS A 420 3.97 -17.42 1.88
N GLY A 421 3.44 -18.23 0.97
CA GLY A 421 4.20 -18.90 -0.08
C GLY A 421 4.90 -20.18 0.41
N GLU A 422 5.87 -20.69 -0.36
CA GLU A 422 6.54 -21.96 -0.14
C GLU A 422 7.23 -22.06 1.23
N ARG A 423 6.53 -22.52 2.26
CA ARG A 423 7.14 -23.09 3.45
C ARG A 423 7.36 -24.59 3.22
N LYS A 424 8.57 -24.96 2.89
CA LYS A 424 8.96 -26.38 2.67
C LYS A 424 9.05 -27.20 3.96
N ASN A 425 9.03 -26.57 5.14
CA ASN A 425 9.09 -27.22 6.45
C ASN A 425 7.92 -26.69 7.30
N VAL A 426 6.90 -27.50 7.41
CA VAL A 426 5.71 -27.29 8.26
C VAL A 426 5.78 -28.24 9.45
#